data_66a0fa0b5e0e7bcd0f885efbf91a62b5
#
_entry.id   66a0fa0b5e0e7bcd0f885efbf91a62b5
#
_cell.length_a   1.000
_cell.length_b   1.000
_cell.length_c   1.000
_cell.angle_alpha   90.00
_cell.angle_beta   90.00
_cell.angle_gamma   90.00
#
_symmetry.space_group_name_H-M   'P 1'
#
loop_
_entity.id
_entity.type
_entity.pdbx_description
1 polymer ?
#
loop_
_entity_poly.entity_id
_entity_poly.type
_entity_poly.pdbx_seq_one_letter_code
_entity_poly.pdbx_strand_id
1 'polypeptide(L)'
;MSLDPQSEVQIRREPASPEDLFRLLDDLGISHETRHHEPVFTVEESEHVTAMIPGGHTKNLFLKDKKGNFFLIVAGNHARIPLNRVHGLIGAQSRVSFGNAEKLMELLGVTPGSVNAFAPMNDHENRVSVIIDEPLLENDRINCHPLINDKTTTISREDLLRFLEHVGHTPQVIRLSEPEGASQE
;
A
#
# COMPACT_ATOMS: atom_id res chain seq x y z
N MET A 1 38.42 -22.44 21.38
CA MET A 1 37.95 -21.16 20.82
C MET A 1 36.63 -21.42 20.14
N SER A 2 35.57 -21.11 20.83
CA SER A 2 34.21 -21.21 20.27
C SER A 2 33.98 -19.99 19.42
N LEU A 3 33.78 -20.16 18.12
CA LEU A 3 33.28 -19.15 17.25
C LEU A 3 31.78 -18.97 17.56
N ASP A 4 31.42 -17.81 18.02
CA ASP A 4 30.03 -17.42 18.29
C ASP A 4 29.29 -17.30 16.94
N PRO A 5 28.24 -18.13 16.69
CA PRO A 5 27.54 -18.11 15.41
C PRO A 5 26.40 -17.09 15.33
N GLN A 6 26.42 -16.04 16.16
CA GLN A 6 25.32 -15.08 16.25
C GLN A 6 25.74 -13.63 15.91
N SER A 7 26.43 -13.45 14.81
CA SER A 7 26.37 -12.15 14.15
C SER A 7 25.76 -12.32 12.77
N GLU A 8 24.48 -12.62 12.72
CA GLU A 8 23.70 -12.26 11.55
C GLU A 8 23.68 -10.74 11.48
N VAL A 9 24.61 -10.21 10.71
CA VAL A 9 24.55 -8.82 10.27
C VAL A 9 23.23 -8.71 9.48
N GLN A 10 22.18 -8.25 10.15
CA GLN A 10 21.00 -7.79 9.46
C GLN A 10 21.47 -6.68 8.54
N ILE A 11 21.64 -7.01 7.27
CA ILE A 11 21.84 -6.00 6.23
C ILE A 11 20.55 -5.18 6.21
N ARG A 12 20.54 -4.06 6.92
CA ARG A 12 19.48 -3.07 6.80
C ARG A 12 19.57 -2.54 5.37
N ARG A 13 18.70 -3.04 4.51
CA ARG A 13 18.52 -2.47 3.19
C ARG A 13 17.89 -1.11 3.37
N GLU A 14 18.48 -0.10 2.74
CA GLU A 14 17.87 1.22 2.69
C GLU A 14 16.52 1.12 1.95
N PRO A 15 15.49 1.87 2.37
CA PRO A 15 14.23 1.93 1.65
C PRO A 15 14.45 2.38 0.21
N ALA A 16 13.68 1.78 -0.72
CA ALA A 16 13.70 2.19 -2.12
C ALA A 16 13.29 3.66 -2.27
N SER A 17 13.98 4.37 -3.13
CA SER A 17 13.62 5.73 -3.54
C SER A 17 12.55 5.71 -4.64
N PRO A 18 11.87 6.84 -4.91
CA PRO A 18 11.01 6.95 -6.09
C PRO A 18 11.72 6.57 -7.39
N GLU A 19 12.98 6.95 -7.55
CA GLU A 19 13.80 6.62 -8.72
C GLU A 19 14.03 5.11 -8.85
N ASP A 20 14.25 4.40 -7.73
CA ASP A 20 14.36 2.94 -7.71
C ASP A 20 13.05 2.29 -8.17
N LEU A 21 11.91 2.82 -7.73
CA LEU A 21 10.60 2.35 -8.18
C LEU A 21 10.41 2.55 -9.69
N PHE A 22 10.70 3.73 -10.20
CA PHE A 22 10.54 4.02 -11.63
C PHE A 22 11.44 3.15 -12.49
N ARG A 23 12.65 2.90 -12.05
CA ARG A 23 13.58 1.97 -12.72
C ARG A 23 13.02 0.55 -12.75
N LEU A 24 12.42 0.08 -11.65
CA LEU A 24 11.79 -1.23 -11.59
C LEU A 24 10.58 -1.32 -12.52
N LEU A 25 9.73 -0.29 -12.54
CA LEU A 25 8.59 -0.24 -13.46
C LEU A 25 9.04 -0.30 -14.92
N ASP A 26 10.09 0.44 -15.27
CA ASP A 26 10.66 0.43 -16.63
C ASP A 26 11.26 -0.94 -16.97
N ASP A 27 11.98 -1.56 -16.05
CA ASP A 27 12.55 -2.90 -16.23
C ASP A 27 11.47 -3.98 -16.44
N LEU A 28 10.31 -3.81 -15.82
CA LEU A 28 9.17 -4.69 -16.00
C LEU A 28 8.35 -4.39 -17.27
N GLY A 29 8.69 -3.33 -18.00
CA GLY A 29 7.92 -2.87 -19.16
C GLY A 29 6.54 -2.31 -18.77
N ILE A 30 6.38 -1.80 -17.57
CA ILE A 30 5.15 -1.19 -17.08
C ILE A 30 5.10 0.28 -17.49
N SER A 31 4.09 0.65 -18.27
CA SER A 31 3.81 2.06 -18.58
C SER A 31 3.31 2.79 -17.35
N HIS A 32 3.90 3.94 -17.06
CA HIS A 32 3.51 4.78 -15.94
C HIS A 32 3.66 6.26 -16.27
N GLU A 33 2.83 7.07 -15.65
CA GLU A 33 2.91 8.53 -15.68
C GLU A 33 2.97 9.05 -14.26
N THR A 34 3.86 10.00 -14.01
CA THR A 34 4.00 10.62 -12.68
C THR A 34 3.81 12.12 -12.78
N ARG A 35 2.95 12.65 -11.92
CA ARG A 35 2.69 14.08 -11.79
C ARG A 35 3.15 14.59 -10.44
N HIS A 36 3.79 15.75 -10.45
CA HIS A 36 4.22 16.45 -9.23
C HIS A 36 3.09 17.35 -8.73
N HIS A 37 2.95 17.42 -7.42
CA HIS A 37 1.99 18.29 -6.73
C HIS A 37 2.49 18.63 -5.32
N GLU A 38 1.80 19.53 -4.63
CA GLU A 38 2.09 19.77 -3.23
C GLU A 38 1.88 18.50 -2.38
N PRO A 39 2.68 18.30 -1.33
CA PRO A 39 2.47 17.16 -0.42
C PRO A 39 1.05 17.15 0.15
N VAL A 40 0.43 15.97 0.15
CA VAL A 40 -0.93 15.76 0.67
C VAL A 40 -0.90 14.76 1.82
N PHE A 41 -1.60 15.05 2.90
CA PHE A 41 -1.65 14.23 4.11
C PHE A 41 -3.06 13.71 4.42
N THR A 42 -4.09 14.33 3.86
CA THR A 42 -5.50 13.96 4.05
C THR A 42 -6.19 13.77 2.71
N VAL A 43 -7.34 13.07 2.73
CA VAL A 43 -8.19 12.92 1.54
C VAL A 43 -8.69 14.29 1.05
N GLU A 44 -9.07 15.18 1.96
CA GLU A 44 -9.55 16.52 1.64
C GLU A 44 -8.48 17.35 0.92
N GLU A 45 -7.22 17.29 1.39
CA GLU A 45 -6.10 17.98 0.73
C GLU A 45 -5.81 17.43 -0.66
N SER A 46 -6.09 16.14 -0.88
CA SER A 46 -5.85 15.48 -2.15
C SER A 46 -6.95 15.73 -3.21
N GLU A 47 -8.07 16.33 -2.85
CA GLU A 47 -9.22 16.46 -3.77
C GLU A 47 -8.90 17.25 -5.03
N HIS A 48 -8.10 18.30 -4.95
CA HIS A 48 -7.67 19.05 -6.13
C HIS A 48 -6.76 18.22 -7.05
N VAL A 49 -5.93 17.36 -6.48
CA VAL A 49 -5.09 16.41 -7.23
C VAL A 49 -5.97 15.36 -7.90
N THR A 50 -6.92 14.81 -7.16
CA THR A 50 -7.90 13.83 -7.65
C THR A 50 -8.69 14.38 -8.84
N ALA A 51 -9.10 15.64 -8.79
CA ALA A 51 -9.85 16.29 -9.87
C ALA A 51 -9.03 16.46 -11.16
N MET A 52 -7.69 16.53 -11.07
CA MET A 52 -6.82 16.75 -12.23
C MET A 52 -6.33 15.44 -12.88
N ILE A 53 -6.35 14.32 -12.17
CA ILE A 53 -5.80 13.05 -12.65
C ILE A 53 -6.92 12.03 -12.79
N PRO A 54 -7.26 11.58 -14.01
CA PRO A 54 -8.27 10.55 -14.22
C PRO A 54 -7.86 9.19 -13.63
N GLY A 55 -8.84 8.38 -13.26
CA GLY A 55 -8.66 7.03 -12.75
C GLY A 55 -9.03 6.90 -11.28
N GLY A 56 -8.84 5.71 -10.72
CA GLY A 56 -9.10 5.42 -9.32
C GLY A 56 -7.99 5.97 -8.44
N HIS A 57 -8.32 6.85 -7.52
CA HIS A 57 -7.39 7.33 -6.49
C HIS A 57 -7.45 6.43 -5.27
N THR A 58 -6.34 6.27 -4.59
CA THR A 58 -6.18 5.29 -3.52
C THR A 58 -5.97 5.92 -2.16
N LYS A 59 -6.47 5.24 -1.14
CA LYS A 59 -6.00 5.36 0.23
C LYS A 59 -5.45 4.02 0.69
N ASN A 60 -4.56 4.05 1.66
CA ASN A 60 -3.82 2.88 2.10
C ASN A 60 -3.85 2.82 3.63
N LEU A 61 -4.22 1.67 4.17
CA LEU A 61 -4.34 1.43 5.60
C LEU A 61 -3.30 0.40 6.02
N PHE A 62 -2.36 0.81 6.86
CA PHE A 62 -1.38 -0.07 7.46
C PHE A 62 -1.86 -0.52 8.83
N LEU A 63 -2.20 -1.79 8.95
CA LEU A 63 -2.89 -2.37 10.10
C LEU A 63 -2.09 -3.50 10.73
N LYS A 64 -2.35 -3.76 12.00
CA LYS A 64 -1.84 -4.91 12.73
C LYS A 64 -2.94 -5.55 13.56
N ASP A 65 -2.82 -6.87 13.80
CA ASP A 65 -3.58 -7.56 14.81
C ASP A 65 -2.77 -7.71 16.13
N LYS A 66 -3.39 -8.29 17.15
CA LYS A 66 -2.73 -8.50 18.46
C LYS A 66 -1.68 -9.60 18.44
N LYS A 67 -1.63 -10.41 17.40
CA LYS A 67 -0.68 -11.51 17.23
C LYS A 67 0.58 -11.09 16.47
N GLY A 68 0.67 -9.82 16.06
CA GLY A 68 1.82 -9.29 15.33
C GLY A 68 1.78 -9.54 13.84
N ASN A 69 0.62 -9.83 13.25
CA ASN A 69 0.42 -9.87 11.81
C ASN A 69 0.14 -8.47 11.28
N PHE A 70 0.76 -8.13 10.15
CA PHE A 70 0.63 -6.83 9.51
C PHE A 70 -0.09 -6.94 8.18
N PHE A 71 -0.88 -5.91 7.87
CA PHE A 71 -1.73 -5.85 6.68
C PHE A 71 -1.63 -4.47 6.04
N LEU A 72 -1.60 -4.46 4.72
CA LEU A 72 -1.77 -3.25 3.93
C LEU A 72 -3.06 -3.39 3.11
N ILE A 73 -4.04 -2.54 3.40
CA ILE A 73 -5.26 -2.45 2.61
C ILE A 73 -5.11 -1.29 1.63
N VAL A 74 -5.29 -1.59 0.35
CA VAL A 74 -5.32 -0.61 -0.74
C VAL A 74 -6.76 -0.50 -1.22
N ALA A 75 -7.36 0.67 -1.09
CA ALA A 75 -8.76 0.91 -1.43
C ALA A 75 -8.93 2.24 -2.17
N GLY A 76 -10.10 2.48 -2.74
CA GLY A 76 -10.46 3.79 -3.27
C GLY A 76 -10.46 4.85 -2.16
N ASN A 77 -10.04 6.08 -2.47
CA ASN A 77 -9.88 7.13 -1.47
C ASN A 77 -11.17 7.50 -0.72
N HIS A 78 -12.34 7.25 -1.32
CA HIS A 78 -13.64 7.47 -0.69
C HIS A 78 -14.30 6.17 -0.18
N ALA A 79 -13.64 5.02 -0.31
CA ALA A 79 -14.18 3.75 0.16
C ALA A 79 -14.33 3.75 1.70
N ARG A 80 -15.45 3.22 2.17
CA ARG A 80 -15.71 3.07 3.61
C ARG A 80 -15.34 1.65 4.04
N ILE A 81 -14.24 1.54 4.77
CA ILE A 81 -13.74 0.26 5.27
C ILE A 81 -14.15 0.09 6.74
N PRO A 82 -14.98 -0.91 7.08
CA PRO A 82 -15.43 -1.12 8.46
C PRO A 82 -14.32 -1.76 9.30
N LEU A 83 -13.41 -0.97 9.86
CA LEU A 83 -12.22 -1.44 10.59
C LEU A 83 -12.54 -2.35 11.78
N ASN A 84 -13.72 -2.20 12.38
CA ASN A 84 -14.16 -3.05 13.49
C ASN A 84 -14.58 -4.47 13.06
N ARG A 85 -14.77 -4.72 11.76
CA ARG A 85 -15.24 -6.00 11.20
C ARG A 85 -14.29 -6.60 10.17
N VAL A 86 -13.34 -5.83 9.68
CA VAL A 86 -12.48 -6.23 8.56
C VAL A 86 -11.57 -7.43 8.88
N HIS A 87 -11.24 -7.63 10.16
CA HIS A 87 -10.33 -8.69 10.58
C HIS A 87 -10.77 -10.09 10.14
N GLY A 88 -12.06 -10.38 10.15
CA GLY A 88 -12.58 -11.68 9.70
C GLY A 88 -12.46 -11.91 8.19
N LEU A 89 -12.34 -10.84 7.41
CA LEU A 89 -12.23 -10.90 5.94
C LEU A 89 -10.78 -11.01 5.45
N ILE A 90 -9.84 -10.44 6.19
CA ILE A 90 -8.42 -10.38 5.78
C ILE A 90 -7.54 -11.45 6.42
N GLY A 91 -8.12 -12.35 7.19
CA GLY A 91 -7.37 -13.42 7.86
C GLY A 91 -6.61 -12.97 9.11
N ALA A 92 -6.96 -11.84 9.69
CA ALA A 92 -6.39 -11.40 10.97
C ALA A 92 -6.92 -12.27 12.13
N GLN A 93 -6.08 -12.48 13.12
CA GLN A 93 -6.40 -13.34 14.26
C GLN A 93 -7.08 -12.60 15.43
N SER A 94 -7.22 -11.29 15.29
CA SER A 94 -7.93 -10.42 16.22
C SER A 94 -8.37 -9.16 15.51
N ARG A 95 -9.16 -8.32 16.19
CA ARG A 95 -9.43 -6.98 15.68
C ARG A 95 -8.14 -6.24 15.38
N VAL A 96 -8.16 -5.46 14.32
CA VAL A 96 -7.00 -4.71 13.86
C VAL A 96 -6.97 -3.30 14.40
N SER A 97 -5.77 -2.75 14.50
CA SER A 97 -5.50 -1.35 14.79
C SER A 97 -4.44 -0.84 13.83
N PHE A 98 -4.25 0.47 13.75
CA PHE A 98 -3.19 1.02 12.92
C PHE A 98 -1.81 0.62 13.42
N GLY A 99 -0.93 0.25 12.50
CA GLY A 99 0.48 0.06 12.78
C GLY A 99 1.15 1.42 13.07
N ASN A 100 2.18 1.41 13.93
CA ASN A 100 2.89 2.64 14.26
C ASN A 100 3.90 3.04 13.18
N ALA A 101 4.40 4.28 13.27
CA ALA A 101 5.34 4.84 12.29
C ALA A 101 6.67 4.07 12.25
N GLU A 102 7.14 3.56 13.37
CA GLU A 102 8.39 2.78 13.44
C GLU A 102 8.26 1.45 12.67
N LYS A 103 7.16 0.72 12.86
CA LYS A 103 6.89 -0.52 12.11
C LYS A 103 6.61 -0.26 10.64
N LEU A 104 5.96 0.83 10.32
CA LEU A 104 5.73 1.23 8.93
C LEU A 104 7.06 1.47 8.20
N MET A 105 7.99 2.18 8.83
CA MET A 105 9.32 2.40 8.26
C MET A 105 10.12 1.10 8.18
N GLU A 106 10.07 0.27 9.21
CA GLU A 106 10.77 -1.02 9.24
C GLU A 106 10.31 -1.96 8.12
N LEU A 107 8.99 -2.09 7.90
CA LEU A 107 8.40 -3.06 7.00
C LEU A 107 8.19 -2.52 5.58
N LEU A 108 7.72 -1.30 5.44
CA LEU A 108 7.34 -0.72 4.17
C LEU A 108 8.21 0.45 3.72
N GLY A 109 9.14 0.91 4.56
CA GLY A 109 10.13 1.92 4.20
C GLY A 109 9.57 3.31 3.89
N VAL A 110 8.39 3.63 4.42
CA VAL A 110 7.71 4.91 4.20
C VAL A 110 7.25 5.53 5.50
N THR A 111 6.99 6.83 5.47
CA THR A 111 6.39 7.58 6.58
C THR A 111 4.87 7.51 6.53
N PRO A 112 4.14 7.80 7.63
CA PRO A 112 2.68 7.69 7.68
C PRO A 112 1.93 8.44 6.57
N GLY A 113 2.40 9.61 6.17
CA GLY A 113 1.78 10.38 5.07
C GLY A 113 2.05 9.84 3.67
N SER A 114 2.88 8.80 3.53
CA SER A 114 3.31 8.24 2.25
C SER A 114 3.03 6.75 2.10
N VAL A 115 2.13 6.19 2.88
CA VAL A 115 1.70 4.78 2.72
C VAL A 115 1.09 4.60 1.34
N ASN A 116 1.53 3.59 0.60
CA ASN A 116 1.14 3.40 -0.80
C ASN A 116 1.25 1.95 -1.25
N ALA A 117 0.64 1.65 -2.40
CA ALA A 117 0.60 0.29 -2.96
C ALA A 117 1.93 -0.22 -3.51
N PHE A 118 2.92 0.63 -3.72
CA PHE A 118 4.25 0.22 -4.17
C PHE A 118 5.20 -0.13 -3.01
N ALA A 119 4.88 0.32 -1.80
CA ALA A 119 5.72 0.12 -0.61
C ALA A 119 6.05 -1.35 -0.28
N PRO A 120 5.22 -2.36 -0.63
CA PRO A 120 5.58 -3.76 -0.45
C PRO A 120 6.89 -4.19 -1.13
N MET A 121 7.41 -3.42 -2.07
CA MET A 121 8.75 -3.67 -2.63
C MET A 121 9.86 -3.61 -1.57
N ASN A 122 9.64 -2.94 -0.45
CA ASN A 122 10.57 -2.86 0.67
C ASN A 122 10.43 -4.03 1.66
N ASP A 123 9.34 -4.78 1.59
CA ASP A 123 9.07 -5.91 2.49
C ASP A 123 9.62 -7.21 1.90
N HIS A 124 10.92 -7.39 1.96
CA HIS A 124 11.63 -8.52 1.35
C HIS A 124 11.34 -9.86 2.02
N GLU A 125 10.88 -9.85 3.27
CA GLU A 125 10.56 -11.05 4.04
C GLU A 125 9.08 -11.43 3.97
N ASN A 126 8.30 -10.70 3.18
CA ASN A 126 6.85 -10.90 3.02
C ASN A 126 6.09 -10.96 4.36
N ARG A 127 6.38 -9.98 5.23
CA ARG A 127 5.77 -9.87 6.56
C ARG A 127 4.44 -9.14 6.55
N VAL A 128 4.14 -8.39 5.49
CA VAL A 128 2.91 -7.62 5.32
C VAL A 128 2.00 -8.31 4.30
N SER A 129 0.79 -8.66 4.71
CA SER A 129 -0.23 -9.16 3.79
C SER A 129 -0.88 -8.01 3.05
N VAL A 130 -0.91 -8.04 1.73
CA VAL A 130 -1.52 -7.01 0.90
C VAL A 130 -2.93 -7.42 0.50
N ILE A 131 -3.88 -6.55 0.75
CA ILE A 131 -5.28 -6.72 0.38
C ILE A 131 -5.70 -5.53 -0.49
N ILE A 132 -6.30 -5.82 -1.64
CA ILE A 132 -6.91 -4.80 -2.50
C ILE A 132 -8.41 -4.89 -2.35
N ASP A 133 -9.05 -3.76 -2.04
CA ASP A 133 -10.50 -3.68 -2.05
C ASP A 133 -11.01 -3.87 -3.48
N GLU A 134 -11.83 -4.87 -3.70
CA GLU A 134 -12.28 -5.27 -5.04
C GLU A 134 -12.83 -4.12 -5.89
N PRO A 135 -13.66 -3.19 -5.37
CA PRO A 135 -14.16 -2.08 -6.16
C PRO A 135 -13.08 -1.16 -6.76
N LEU A 136 -11.90 -1.09 -6.16
CA LEU A 136 -10.80 -0.32 -6.74
C LEU A 136 -10.42 -0.82 -8.14
N LEU A 137 -10.49 -2.13 -8.35
CA LEU A 137 -10.13 -2.77 -9.62
C LEU A 137 -11.20 -2.62 -10.72
N GLU A 138 -12.31 -1.96 -10.46
CA GLU A 138 -13.26 -1.51 -11.49
C GLU A 138 -12.68 -0.36 -12.34
N ASN A 139 -11.67 0.33 -11.82
CA ASN A 139 -10.94 1.36 -12.56
C ASN A 139 -9.84 0.73 -13.42
N ASP A 140 -9.78 1.10 -14.70
CA ASP A 140 -8.73 0.64 -15.60
C ASP A 140 -7.35 1.17 -15.22
N ARG A 141 -7.31 2.38 -14.66
CA ARG A 141 -6.08 3.07 -14.22
C ARG A 141 -6.19 3.40 -12.74
N ILE A 142 -5.08 3.21 -12.04
CA ILE A 142 -4.99 3.41 -10.59
C ILE A 142 -3.87 4.39 -10.29
N ASN A 143 -4.16 5.32 -9.40
CA ASN A 143 -3.27 6.40 -8.98
C ASN A 143 -2.74 6.12 -7.58
N CYS A 144 -1.44 6.05 -7.44
CA CYS A 144 -0.74 5.77 -6.18
C CYS A 144 0.40 6.75 -5.96
N HIS A 145 0.75 7.01 -4.71
CA HIS A 145 1.97 7.72 -4.38
C HIS A 145 3.20 6.84 -4.67
N PRO A 146 4.21 7.34 -5.37
CA PRO A 146 5.42 6.58 -5.68
C PRO A 146 6.44 6.68 -4.54
N LEU A 147 6.13 6.10 -3.37
CA LEU A 147 6.94 6.10 -2.15
C LEU A 147 7.09 7.45 -1.46
N ILE A 148 6.48 8.48 -2.00
CA ILE A 148 6.50 9.86 -1.48
C ILE A 148 5.17 10.54 -1.80
N ASN A 149 4.75 11.53 -1.01
CA ASN A 149 3.42 12.11 -1.10
C ASN A 149 3.33 13.45 -1.88
N ASP A 150 4.39 13.87 -2.54
CA ASP A 150 4.42 15.03 -3.42
C ASP A 150 4.29 14.69 -4.92
N LYS A 151 3.97 13.43 -5.20
CA LYS A 151 3.79 12.88 -6.54
C LYS A 151 2.67 11.87 -6.55
N THR A 152 2.08 11.71 -7.73
CA THR A 152 1.11 10.63 -8.00
C THR A 152 1.51 9.92 -9.28
N THR A 153 1.60 8.61 -9.20
CA THR A 153 1.92 7.73 -10.33
C THR A 153 0.66 6.98 -10.75
N THR A 154 0.37 7.02 -12.05
CA THR A 154 -0.75 6.32 -12.67
C THR A 154 -0.24 5.10 -13.40
N ILE A 155 -0.80 3.93 -13.10
CA ILE A 155 -0.56 2.67 -13.82
C ILE A 155 -1.86 1.95 -14.10
N SER A 156 -1.86 0.95 -14.98
CA SER A 156 -3.03 0.08 -15.18
C SER A 156 -3.24 -0.83 -13.97
N ARG A 157 -4.49 -1.26 -13.73
CA ARG A 157 -4.80 -2.23 -12.67
C ARG A 157 -4.07 -3.55 -12.85
N GLU A 158 -3.95 -4.03 -14.08
CA GLU A 158 -3.23 -5.26 -14.41
C GLU A 158 -1.74 -5.14 -14.06
N ASP A 159 -1.15 -4.00 -14.34
CA ASP A 159 0.26 -3.75 -14.05
C ASP A 159 0.52 -3.57 -12.55
N LEU A 160 -0.43 -3.01 -11.80
CA LEU A 160 -0.33 -2.96 -10.34
C LEU A 160 -0.29 -4.38 -9.74
N LEU A 161 -1.16 -5.26 -10.20
CA LEU A 161 -1.18 -6.66 -9.75
C LEU A 161 0.12 -7.37 -10.14
N ARG A 162 0.60 -7.18 -11.36
CA ARG A 162 1.86 -7.75 -11.83
C ARG A 162 3.06 -7.25 -11.03
N PHE A 163 3.10 -5.96 -10.71
CA PHE A 163 4.13 -5.37 -9.87
C PHE A 163 4.17 -6.02 -8.48
N LEU A 164 3.01 -6.15 -7.84
CA LEU A 164 2.91 -6.75 -6.51
C LEU A 164 3.37 -8.22 -6.52
N GLU A 165 2.98 -8.99 -7.50
CA GLU A 165 3.46 -10.38 -7.66
C GLU A 165 4.97 -10.43 -7.86
N HIS A 166 5.53 -9.53 -8.66
CA HIS A 166 6.97 -9.49 -8.92
C HIS A 166 7.78 -9.22 -7.64
N VAL A 167 7.30 -8.35 -6.77
CA VAL A 167 7.97 -8.06 -5.49
C VAL A 167 7.64 -9.05 -4.37
N GLY A 168 6.97 -10.15 -4.70
CA GLY A 168 6.73 -11.27 -3.79
C GLY A 168 5.44 -11.16 -2.97
N HIS A 169 4.52 -10.27 -3.34
CA HIS A 169 3.26 -10.05 -2.64
C HIS A 169 2.08 -10.31 -3.58
N THR A 170 1.59 -11.55 -3.60
CA THR A 170 0.32 -11.82 -4.29
C THR A 170 -0.82 -11.23 -3.48
N PRO A 171 -1.50 -10.18 -3.97
CA PRO A 171 -2.54 -9.54 -3.17
C PRO A 171 -3.79 -10.40 -3.08
N GLN A 172 -4.48 -10.34 -1.95
CA GLN A 172 -5.86 -10.80 -1.85
C GLN A 172 -6.78 -9.71 -2.40
N VAL A 173 -7.70 -10.07 -3.26
CA VAL A 173 -8.73 -9.15 -3.78
C VAL A 173 -10.04 -9.51 -3.11
N ILE A 174 -10.51 -8.62 -2.24
CA ILE A 174 -11.67 -8.85 -1.38
C ILE A 174 -12.52 -7.59 -1.36
N ARG A 175 -13.83 -7.72 -1.44
CA ARG A 175 -14.73 -6.59 -1.21
C ARG A 175 -14.80 -6.30 0.29
N LEU A 176 -14.13 -5.26 0.71
CA LEU A 176 -14.09 -4.80 2.10
C LEU A 176 -15.00 -3.58 2.33
N SER A 177 -15.08 -2.70 1.33
CA SER A 177 -15.87 -1.47 1.44
C SER A 177 -17.36 -1.76 1.41
N GLU A 178 -18.10 -0.95 2.19
CA GLU A 178 -19.55 -0.97 2.18
C GLU A 178 -20.09 -0.38 0.88
N PRO A 179 -21.21 -0.91 0.34
CA PRO A 179 -21.85 -0.32 -0.83
C PRO A 179 -22.22 1.15 -0.57
N GLU A 180 -22.11 2.00 -1.59
CA GLU A 180 -22.64 3.36 -1.51
C GLU A 180 -24.12 3.33 -1.16
N GLY A 181 -24.53 4.06 -0.12
CA GLY A 181 -25.92 4.15 0.32
C GLY A 181 -26.34 3.14 1.40
N ALA A 182 -25.42 2.35 1.97
CA ALA A 182 -25.70 1.60 3.20
C ALA A 182 -25.89 2.59 4.34
N SER A 183 -27.13 2.89 4.67
CA SER A 183 -27.51 3.72 5.82
C SER A 183 -27.04 3.02 7.09
N GLN A 184 -26.46 3.78 8.00
CA GLN A 184 -26.26 3.32 9.36
C GLN A 184 -27.66 3.16 9.99
N GLU A 185 -28.12 1.95 10.17
CA GLU A 185 -29.13 1.60 11.15
C GLU A 185 -28.43 1.18 12.44
#